data_1a10017ce24a64ca7fbed65b0c59628c
#
_entry.id   1a10017ce24a64ca7fbed65b0c59628c
#
_cell.length_a   1.000
_cell.length_b   1.000
_cell.length_c   1.000
_cell.angle_alpha   90.00
_cell.angle_beta   90.00
_cell.angle_gamma   90.00
#
_symmetry.space_group_name_H-M   'P 1'
#
loop_
_entity.id
_entity.type
_entity.pdbx_description
1 polymer ?
#
loop_
_entity_poly.entity_id
_entity_poly.type
_entity_poly.pdbx_seq_one_letter_code
_entity_poly.pdbx_strand_id
1 'polypeptide(L)'
;TQGVSSAASDVYKRQLQDFTAAVERLVAGIERKGSVLRSDERQVVAYHEMGHALAASSLPAMDPVHKVSIIPRAAGSLGYTLQRPTDDRYLISTQMLRDRLVVLMAGRAAEHLAFGQVSTGAADDLGRATDIARQLVTRFGMSPVLGQAVLERQQAGYLGDSLLRLSLIHI
;
A
#
# COMPACT_ATOMS: atom_id res chain seq x y z
N THR A 1 -10.77 -17.17 42.13
CA THR A 1 -10.58 -17.70 40.74
C THR A 1 -10.75 -16.63 39.66
N GLN A 2 -11.15 -15.37 39.95
CA GLN A 2 -11.30 -14.29 38.94
C GLN A 2 -10.00 -13.55 38.60
N GLY A 3 -8.97 -13.60 39.46
CA GLY A 3 -7.72 -12.86 39.23
C GLY A 3 -6.79 -13.44 38.14
N VAL A 4 -6.83 -14.74 37.90
CA VAL A 4 -5.97 -15.41 36.95
C VAL A 4 -6.41 -15.15 35.48
N SER A 5 -7.70 -15.03 35.25
CA SER A 5 -8.28 -14.75 33.94
C SER A 5 -7.92 -13.33 33.44
N SER A 6 -7.86 -12.34 34.31
CA SER A 6 -7.51 -10.96 33.94
C SER A 6 -6.03 -10.82 33.57
N ALA A 7 -5.13 -11.41 34.34
CA ALA A 7 -3.68 -11.38 34.04
C ALA A 7 -3.31 -12.12 32.74
N ALA A 8 -3.89 -13.29 32.49
CA ALA A 8 -3.69 -14.04 31.27
C ALA A 8 -4.21 -13.27 30.04
N SER A 9 -5.37 -12.64 30.14
CA SER A 9 -5.93 -11.79 29.08
C SER A 9 -5.05 -10.56 28.79
N ASP A 10 -4.45 -9.97 29.81
CA ASP A 10 -3.58 -8.80 29.67
C ASP A 10 -2.23 -9.16 29.03
N VAL A 11 -1.65 -10.30 29.40
CA VAL A 11 -0.44 -10.84 28.77
C VAL A 11 -0.68 -11.16 27.30
N TYR A 12 -1.80 -11.79 26.98
CA TYR A 12 -2.15 -12.12 25.59
C TYR A 12 -2.36 -10.86 24.72
N LYS A 13 -3.01 -9.85 25.26
CA LYS A 13 -3.20 -8.56 24.57
C LYS A 13 -1.87 -7.85 24.30
N ARG A 14 -0.94 -7.86 25.26
CA ARG A 14 0.40 -7.29 25.06
C ARG A 14 1.17 -8.03 23.99
N GLN A 15 1.17 -9.35 23.99
CA GLN A 15 1.84 -10.17 22.96
C GLN A 15 1.30 -9.87 21.56
N LEU A 16 -0.01 -9.72 21.39
CA LEU A 16 -0.62 -9.38 20.11
C LEU A 16 -0.25 -7.96 19.66
N GLN A 17 -0.21 -7.01 20.57
CA GLN A 17 0.21 -5.64 20.27
C GLN A 17 1.69 -5.56 19.87
N ASP A 18 2.56 -6.29 20.56
CA ASP A 18 3.99 -6.35 20.23
C ASP A 18 4.21 -7.00 18.87
N PHE A 19 3.47 -8.07 18.57
CA PHE A 19 3.50 -8.71 17.26
C PHE A 19 3.03 -7.77 16.15
N THR A 20 1.91 -7.08 16.35
CA THR A 20 1.40 -6.08 15.38
C THR A 20 2.41 -4.96 15.16
N ALA A 21 3.01 -4.44 16.24
CA ALA A 21 4.05 -3.42 16.15
C ALA A 21 5.31 -3.92 15.41
N ALA A 22 5.69 -5.18 15.59
CA ALA A 22 6.80 -5.79 14.87
C ALA A 22 6.50 -5.91 13.36
N VAL A 23 5.30 -6.37 13.00
CA VAL A 23 4.85 -6.44 11.61
C VAL A 23 4.83 -5.03 11.00
N GLU A 24 4.31 -4.04 11.69
CA GLU A 24 4.31 -2.65 11.20
C GLU A 24 5.73 -2.11 10.95
N ARG A 25 6.70 -2.45 11.84
CA ARG A 25 8.11 -2.06 11.65
C ARG A 25 8.74 -2.73 10.43
N LEU A 26 8.39 -3.98 10.16
CA LEU A 26 8.87 -4.71 8.99
C LEU A 26 8.28 -4.14 7.70
N VAL A 27 6.99 -3.80 7.73
CA VAL A 27 6.21 -3.37 6.56
C VAL A 27 6.42 -1.88 6.27
N ALA A 28 6.20 -1.01 7.23
CA ALA A 28 6.26 0.44 7.06
C ALA A 28 7.61 1.06 7.47
N GLY A 29 8.54 0.26 7.97
CA GLY A 29 9.83 0.74 8.46
C GLY A 29 9.76 1.31 9.89
N ILE A 30 10.92 1.68 10.42
CA ILE A 30 11.06 2.24 11.77
C ILE A 30 10.55 3.67 11.80
N GLU A 31 9.78 4.01 12.84
CA GLU A 31 9.30 5.36 13.07
C GLU A 31 10.45 6.36 13.26
N ARG A 32 10.40 7.48 12.57
CA ARG A 32 11.36 8.57 12.71
C ARG A 32 11.01 9.44 13.93
N LYS A 33 11.60 9.12 15.06
CA LYS A 33 11.47 9.94 16.26
C LYS A 33 12.18 11.27 16.00
N GLY A 34 11.42 12.38 16.04
CA GLY A 34 11.95 13.74 15.88
C GLY A 34 11.76 14.38 14.50
N SER A 35 11.17 13.68 13.51
CA SER A 35 10.72 14.33 12.30
C SER A 35 9.40 15.06 12.55
N VAL A 36 9.45 16.40 12.52
CA VAL A 36 8.25 17.23 12.66
C VAL A 36 7.85 17.68 11.25
N LEU A 37 6.80 17.06 10.69
CA LEU A 37 6.14 17.59 9.51
C LEU A 37 5.56 18.96 9.81
N ARG A 38 5.68 19.91 8.89
CA ARG A 38 4.97 21.18 8.96
C ARG A 38 3.46 20.91 8.92
N SER A 39 2.69 21.83 9.48
CA SER A 39 1.24 21.64 9.57
C SER A 39 0.55 21.54 8.21
N ASP A 40 1.03 22.29 7.22
CA ASP A 40 0.59 22.24 5.83
C ASP A 40 0.92 20.88 5.16
N GLU A 41 2.16 20.42 5.30
CA GLU A 41 2.58 19.11 4.79
C GLU A 41 1.78 17.95 5.44
N ARG A 42 1.52 18.04 6.74
CA ARG A 42 0.72 17.05 7.47
C ARG A 42 -0.70 16.95 6.91
N GLN A 43 -1.30 18.08 6.54
CA GLN A 43 -2.62 18.08 5.91
C GLN A 43 -2.56 17.40 4.54
N VAL A 44 -1.58 17.75 3.70
CA VAL A 44 -1.42 17.13 2.38
C VAL A 44 -1.27 15.63 2.50
N VAL A 45 -0.38 15.15 3.38
CA VAL A 45 -0.17 13.71 3.64
C VAL A 45 -1.46 13.05 4.13
N ALA A 46 -2.21 13.68 5.04
CA ALA A 46 -3.46 13.12 5.55
C ALA A 46 -4.51 12.93 4.45
N TYR A 47 -4.68 13.91 3.57
CA TYR A 47 -5.61 13.78 2.44
C TYR A 47 -5.14 12.74 1.43
N HIS A 48 -3.83 12.68 1.17
CA HIS A 48 -3.23 11.67 0.30
C HIS A 48 -3.52 10.25 0.79
N GLU A 49 -3.19 9.94 2.03
CA GLU A 49 -3.41 8.63 2.64
C GLU A 49 -4.89 8.26 2.73
N MET A 50 -5.75 9.25 3.07
CA MET A 50 -7.19 9.02 3.07
C MET A 50 -7.75 8.79 1.68
N GLY A 51 -7.16 9.38 0.65
CA GLY A 51 -7.48 9.09 -0.75
C GLY A 51 -7.31 7.62 -1.08
N HIS A 52 -6.16 7.03 -0.75
CA HIS A 52 -5.91 5.60 -0.90
C HIS A 52 -6.89 4.75 -0.10
N ALA A 53 -7.12 5.10 1.16
CA ALA A 53 -8.00 4.36 2.05
C ALA A 53 -9.45 4.36 1.55
N LEU A 54 -9.97 5.50 1.10
CA LEU A 54 -11.32 5.61 0.57
C LEU A 54 -11.48 4.83 -0.72
N ALA A 55 -10.52 4.96 -1.65
CA ALA A 55 -10.56 4.20 -2.90
C ALA A 55 -10.51 2.69 -2.64
N ALA A 56 -9.59 2.22 -1.78
CA ALA A 56 -9.50 0.82 -1.42
C ALA A 56 -10.78 0.28 -0.78
N SER A 57 -11.38 1.05 0.14
CA SER A 57 -12.62 0.65 0.81
C SER A 57 -13.85 0.65 -0.11
N SER A 58 -13.79 1.38 -1.22
CA SER A 58 -14.90 1.48 -2.19
C SER A 58 -14.85 0.38 -3.24
N LEU A 59 -13.75 -0.35 -3.36
CA LEU A 59 -13.52 -1.33 -4.41
C LEU A 59 -13.57 -2.76 -3.83
N PRO A 60 -14.55 -3.58 -4.22
CA PRO A 60 -14.79 -4.89 -3.58
C PRO A 60 -13.67 -5.91 -3.82
N ALA A 61 -12.83 -5.70 -4.84
CA ALA A 61 -11.70 -6.58 -5.13
C ALA A 61 -10.43 -6.23 -4.34
N MET A 62 -10.44 -5.11 -3.60
CA MET A 62 -9.30 -4.69 -2.80
C MET A 62 -9.33 -5.28 -1.41
N ASP A 63 -8.15 -5.45 -0.84
CA ASP A 63 -8.00 -5.90 0.53
C ASP A 63 -8.47 -4.80 1.51
N PRO A 64 -9.06 -5.16 2.65
CA PRO A 64 -9.56 -4.18 3.61
C PRO A 64 -8.42 -3.32 4.17
N VAL A 65 -8.71 -2.04 4.33
CA VAL A 65 -7.80 -1.10 4.97
C VAL A 65 -7.71 -1.43 6.46
N HIS A 66 -6.52 -1.77 6.91
CA HIS A 66 -6.24 -2.08 8.31
C HIS A 66 -5.81 -0.86 9.11
N LYS A 67 -4.98 -0.01 8.50
CA LYS A 67 -4.43 1.17 9.20
C LYS A 67 -4.06 2.26 8.20
N VAL A 68 -4.30 3.51 8.60
CA VAL A 68 -3.78 4.71 7.95
C VAL A 68 -2.91 5.46 8.96
N SER A 69 -1.75 5.95 8.55
CA SER A 69 -0.83 6.67 9.41
C SER A 69 -0.16 7.81 8.66
N ILE A 70 -0.01 8.94 9.32
CA ILE A 70 0.72 10.11 8.85
C ILE A 70 2.01 10.34 9.66
N ILE A 71 2.51 9.28 10.29
CA ILE A 71 3.74 9.30 11.05
C ILE A 71 4.90 8.95 10.11
N PRO A 72 5.88 9.85 9.92
CA PRO A 72 7.02 9.61 9.05
C PRO A 72 7.83 8.36 9.46
N ARG A 73 8.28 7.61 8.46
CA ARG A 73 9.08 6.39 8.64
C ARG A 73 10.49 6.56 8.06
N ALA A 74 11.42 5.72 8.47
CA ALA A 74 12.84 5.80 8.12
C ALA A 74 13.10 5.64 6.61
N ALA A 75 12.21 4.94 5.88
CA ALA A 75 12.31 4.73 4.44
C ALA A 75 11.98 5.97 3.58
N GLY A 76 11.78 7.15 4.20
CA GLY A 76 11.42 8.39 3.50
C GLY A 76 9.92 8.58 3.30
N SER A 77 9.10 7.62 3.70
CA SER A 77 7.64 7.70 3.68
C SER A 77 7.16 8.71 4.74
N LEU A 78 6.28 9.62 4.33
CA LEU A 78 5.66 10.63 5.20
C LEU A 78 4.37 10.12 5.84
N GLY A 79 3.77 9.09 5.25
CA GLY A 79 2.60 8.38 5.71
C GLY A 79 2.54 6.97 5.12
N TYR A 80 1.53 6.20 5.45
CA TYR A 80 1.22 4.93 4.79
C TYR A 80 -0.22 4.50 5.02
N THR A 81 -0.75 3.79 4.03
CA THR A 81 -2.03 3.09 4.11
C THR A 81 -1.79 1.59 4.03
N LEU A 82 -2.05 0.88 5.13
CA LEU A 82 -1.85 -0.57 5.24
C LEU A 82 -3.14 -1.31 4.92
N GLN A 83 -3.10 -2.12 3.87
CA GLN A 83 -4.12 -3.10 3.55
C GLN A 83 -3.68 -4.49 4.03
N ARG A 84 -4.61 -5.27 4.54
CA ARG A 84 -4.32 -6.62 5.01
C ARG A 84 -5.11 -7.63 4.19
N PRO A 85 -4.43 -8.52 3.43
CA PRO A 85 -5.09 -9.61 2.74
C PRO A 85 -5.89 -10.48 3.72
N THR A 86 -7.11 -10.83 3.33
CA THR A 86 -7.98 -11.74 4.09
C THR A 86 -7.87 -13.17 3.56
N ASP A 87 -7.43 -13.32 2.31
CA ASP A 87 -7.37 -14.61 1.63
C ASP A 87 -6.05 -14.75 0.86
N ASP A 88 -5.60 -15.99 0.69
CA ASP A 88 -4.49 -16.32 -0.19
C ASP A 88 -4.96 -16.26 -1.66
N ARG A 89 -4.46 -15.30 -2.41
CA ARG A 89 -4.80 -15.10 -3.83
C ARG A 89 -3.62 -15.43 -4.72
N TYR A 90 -3.75 -16.49 -5.51
CA TYR A 90 -2.73 -16.93 -6.46
C TYR A 90 -2.91 -16.36 -7.87
N LEU A 91 -4.13 -15.95 -8.23
CA LEU A 91 -4.45 -15.38 -9.53
C LEU A 91 -4.99 -13.95 -9.37
N ILE A 92 -4.51 -13.06 -10.22
CA ILE A 92 -4.91 -11.66 -10.24
C ILE A 92 -5.62 -11.39 -11.56
N SER A 93 -6.87 -10.93 -11.49
CA SER A 93 -7.65 -10.58 -12.67
C SER A 93 -7.27 -9.20 -13.22
N THR A 94 -7.63 -8.95 -14.49
CA THR A 94 -7.50 -7.62 -15.11
C THR A 94 -8.22 -6.54 -14.29
N GLN A 95 -9.41 -6.86 -13.74
CA GLN A 95 -10.16 -5.92 -12.92
C GLN A 95 -9.40 -5.58 -11.63
N MET A 96 -8.84 -6.55 -10.95
CA MET A 96 -8.05 -6.32 -9.73
C MET A 96 -6.82 -5.45 -10.00
N LEU A 97 -6.15 -5.61 -11.13
CA LEU A 97 -5.03 -4.75 -11.50
C LEU A 97 -5.49 -3.32 -11.80
N ARG A 98 -6.64 -3.15 -12.45
CA ARG A 98 -7.24 -1.82 -12.67
C ARG A 98 -7.65 -1.18 -11.34
N ASP A 99 -8.24 -1.92 -10.43
CA ASP A 99 -8.63 -1.43 -9.11
C ASP A 99 -7.39 -0.99 -8.31
N ARG A 100 -6.28 -1.72 -8.41
CA ARG A 100 -4.99 -1.31 -7.82
C ARG A 100 -4.47 0.00 -8.41
N LEU A 101 -4.60 0.20 -9.73
CA LEU A 101 -4.26 1.48 -10.36
C LEU A 101 -5.10 2.63 -9.80
N VAL A 102 -6.41 2.41 -9.62
CA VAL A 102 -7.30 3.42 -9.02
C VAL A 102 -6.83 3.76 -7.61
N VAL A 103 -6.53 2.75 -6.78
CA VAL A 103 -6.04 2.98 -5.41
C VAL A 103 -4.72 3.76 -5.42
N LEU A 104 -3.74 3.36 -6.23
CA LEU A 104 -2.44 4.05 -6.32
C LEU A 104 -2.57 5.51 -6.77
N MET A 105 -3.49 5.81 -7.67
CA MET A 105 -3.71 7.18 -8.15
C MET A 105 -4.57 8.03 -7.21
N ALA A 106 -5.26 7.41 -6.25
CA ALA A 106 -6.25 8.08 -5.42
C ALA A 106 -5.64 9.09 -4.44
N GLY A 107 -4.42 8.83 -3.91
CA GLY A 107 -3.72 9.79 -3.07
C GLY A 107 -3.48 11.11 -3.78
N ARG A 108 -2.89 11.05 -4.97
CA ARG A 108 -2.66 12.24 -5.80
C ARG A 108 -3.96 12.93 -6.24
N ALA A 109 -5.01 12.16 -6.53
CA ALA A 109 -6.31 12.71 -6.86
C ALA A 109 -6.94 13.46 -5.67
N ALA A 110 -6.79 12.93 -4.46
CA ALA A 110 -7.25 13.59 -3.23
C ALA A 110 -6.51 14.91 -2.97
N GLU A 111 -5.18 14.96 -3.17
CA GLU A 111 -4.42 16.21 -3.09
C GLU A 111 -4.98 17.25 -4.08
N HIS A 112 -5.18 16.85 -5.33
CA HIS A 112 -5.68 17.75 -6.36
C HIS A 112 -7.09 18.29 -6.05
N LEU A 113 -8.00 17.43 -5.57
CA LEU A 113 -9.35 17.80 -5.20
C LEU A 113 -9.38 18.75 -3.98
N ALA A 114 -8.54 18.50 -2.98
CA ALA A 114 -8.55 19.26 -1.73
C ALA A 114 -7.79 20.59 -1.83
N PHE A 115 -6.68 20.62 -2.58
CA PHE A 115 -5.76 21.76 -2.59
C PHE A 115 -5.59 22.43 -3.96
N GLY A 116 -6.18 21.86 -5.04
CA GLY A 116 -6.02 22.35 -6.41
C GLY A 116 -4.60 22.14 -6.99
N GLN A 117 -3.72 21.49 -6.25
CA GLN A 117 -2.33 21.23 -6.61
C GLN A 117 -1.91 19.84 -6.15
N VAL A 118 -0.77 19.37 -6.63
CA VAL A 118 -0.22 18.05 -6.32
C VAL A 118 1.20 18.17 -5.81
N SER A 119 1.61 17.23 -4.95
CA SER A 119 2.95 17.19 -4.38
C SER A 119 3.83 16.11 -5.03
N THR A 120 5.10 16.08 -4.63
CA THR A 120 6.04 15.03 -5.01
C THR A 120 5.81 13.72 -4.23
N GLY A 121 4.94 13.72 -3.23
CA GLY A 121 4.66 12.57 -2.37
C GLY A 121 4.15 11.34 -3.13
N ALA A 122 3.46 11.55 -4.26
CA ALA A 122 2.93 10.46 -5.10
C ALA A 122 3.96 9.83 -6.05
N ALA A 123 5.26 10.12 -5.93
CA ALA A 123 6.25 9.63 -6.89
C ALA A 123 6.33 8.09 -6.95
N ASP A 124 6.33 7.43 -5.81
CA ASP A 124 6.37 5.97 -5.71
C ASP A 124 5.08 5.33 -6.23
N ASP A 125 3.92 5.93 -5.95
CA ASP A 125 2.63 5.46 -6.45
C ASP A 125 2.55 5.55 -7.97
N LEU A 126 3.02 6.64 -8.54
CA LEU A 126 3.10 6.83 -9.99
C LEU A 126 4.03 5.80 -10.62
N GLY A 127 5.17 5.53 -9.99
CA GLY A 127 6.10 4.48 -10.43
C GLY A 127 5.42 3.12 -10.48
N ARG A 128 4.79 2.71 -9.38
CA ARG A 128 4.06 1.43 -9.27
C ARG A 128 2.88 1.35 -10.22
N ALA A 129 2.10 2.42 -10.34
CA ALA A 129 0.99 2.48 -11.28
C ALA A 129 1.48 2.31 -12.72
N THR A 130 2.58 2.95 -13.08
CA THR A 130 3.22 2.81 -14.39
C THR A 130 3.67 1.37 -14.65
N ASP A 131 4.30 0.74 -13.65
CA ASP A 131 4.76 -0.65 -13.76
C ASP A 131 3.59 -1.62 -13.94
N ILE A 132 2.50 -1.47 -13.19
CA ILE A 132 1.29 -2.28 -13.35
C ILE A 132 0.68 -2.06 -14.73
N ALA A 133 0.52 -0.82 -15.18
CA ALA A 133 -0.04 -0.51 -16.49
C ALA A 133 0.81 -1.09 -17.63
N ARG A 134 2.14 -1.00 -17.50
CA ARG A 134 3.08 -1.61 -18.46
C ARG A 134 2.92 -3.12 -18.49
N GLN A 135 2.91 -3.78 -17.32
CA GLN A 135 2.78 -5.25 -17.23
C GLN A 135 1.44 -5.75 -17.78
N LEU A 136 0.34 -5.03 -17.55
CA LEU A 136 -0.96 -5.34 -18.16
C LEU A 136 -0.86 -5.49 -19.67
N VAL A 137 -0.11 -4.59 -20.32
CA VAL A 137 0.03 -4.53 -21.77
C VAL A 137 1.10 -5.49 -22.28
N THR A 138 2.31 -5.43 -21.69
CA THR A 138 3.50 -6.08 -22.26
C THR A 138 3.69 -7.52 -21.81
N ARG A 139 3.22 -7.88 -20.63
CA ARG A 139 3.49 -9.18 -20.00
C ARG A 139 2.28 -10.09 -19.88
N PHE A 140 1.15 -9.54 -19.48
CA PHE A 140 -0.03 -10.36 -19.16
C PHE A 140 -0.99 -10.52 -20.36
N GLY A 141 -0.74 -9.82 -21.47
CA GLY A 141 -1.62 -9.89 -22.64
C GLY A 141 -3.06 -9.45 -22.34
N MET A 142 -3.23 -8.53 -21.40
CA MET A 142 -4.54 -8.04 -20.94
C MET A 142 -5.01 -6.78 -21.66
N SER A 143 -4.39 -6.46 -22.80
CA SER A 143 -4.79 -5.34 -23.66
C SER A 143 -5.78 -5.80 -24.71
N PRO A 144 -6.96 -5.19 -24.82
CA PRO A 144 -7.93 -5.55 -25.87
C PRO A 144 -7.43 -5.20 -27.28
N VAL A 145 -6.48 -4.26 -27.40
CA VAL A 145 -5.92 -3.81 -28.69
C VAL A 145 -4.80 -4.72 -29.19
N LEU A 146 -3.91 -5.13 -28.27
CA LEU A 146 -2.73 -5.95 -28.62
C LEU A 146 -2.98 -7.45 -28.48
N GLY A 147 -4.10 -7.85 -27.90
CA GLY A 147 -4.49 -9.24 -27.73
C GLY A 147 -3.57 -10.02 -26.77
N GLN A 148 -3.50 -11.33 -26.98
CA GLN A 148 -2.79 -12.28 -26.10
C GLN A 148 -1.32 -12.42 -26.48
N ALA A 149 -0.58 -11.31 -26.55
CA ALA A 149 0.83 -11.28 -26.90
C ALA A 149 1.69 -10.87 -25.70
N VAL A 150 2.84 -11.52 -25.53
CA VAL A 150 3.89 -11.10 -24.59
C VAL A 150 4.94 -10.30 -25.36
N LEU A 151 5.00 -9.00 -25.12
CA LEU A 151 5.90 -8.07 -25.79
C LEU A 151 7.23 -7.89 -25.04
N GLU A 152 7.22 -8.08 -23.72
CA GLU A 152 8.38 -7.92 -22.87
C GLU A 152 8.56 -9.17 -22.00
N ARG A 153 9.68 -9.88 -22.20
CA ARG A 153 10.07 -10.98 -21.31
C ARG A 153 10.98 -10.42 -20.22
N GLN A 154 10.63 -10.63 -18.97
CA GLN A 154 11.59 -10.41 -17.88
C GLN A 154 12.80 -11.32 -18.14
N GLN A 155 13.95 -10.74 -18.43
CA GLN A 155 15.20 -11.48 -18.33
C GLN A 155 15.34 -11.84 -16.86
N ALA A 156 15.27 -13.14 -16.56
CA ALA A 156 15.62 -13.64 -15.25
C ALA A 156 17.08 -13.26 -15.00
N GLY A 157 17.29 -12.24 -14.19
CA GLY A 157 18.62 -11.99 -13.66
C GLY A 157 19.06 -13.23 -12.91
N TYR A 158 20.34 -13.58 -13.00
CA TYR A 158 20.95 -14.78 -12.43
C TYR A 158 20.74 -14.93 -10.89
N LEU A 159 20.22 -13.91 -10.25
CA LEU A 159 19.76 -13.90 -8.85
C LEU A 159 18.28 -13.53 -8.87
N GLY A 160 17.44 -14.56 -8.73
CA GLY A 160 15.98 -14.48 -8.82
C GLY A 160 15.38 -13.31 -8.05
N ASP A 161 14.93 -12.33 -8.77
CA ASP A 161 14.09 -11.27 -8.24
C ASP A 161 12.67 -11.86 -8.13
N SER A 162 12.33 -12.25 -6.90
CA SER A 162 11.12 -13.01 -6.64
C SER A 162 9.88 -12.16 -6.87
N LEU A 163 8.93 -12.72 -7.61
CA LEU A 163 7.57 -12.25 -7.87
C LEU A 163 6.72 -11.95 -6.62
N LEU A 164 7.29 -12.04 -5.42
CA LEU A 164 6.61 -11.89 -4.13
C LEU A 164 6.50 -10.43 -3.63
N ARG A 165 6.86 -9.43 -4.42
CA ARG A 165 6.68 -8.01 -4.05
C ARG A 165 5.30 -7.42 -4.37
N LEU A 166 4.29 -8.24 -4.60
CA LEU A 166 2.94 -7.76 -4.93
C LEU A 166 2.07 -7.43 -3.70
N SER A 167 2.55 -7.66 -2.48
CA SER A 167 1.71 -7.58 -1.28
C SER A 167 1.82 -6.28 -0.48
N LEU A 168 2.69 -5.35 -0.84
CA LEU A 168 2.90 -4.17 -0.01
C LEU A 168 2.74 -2.90 -0.83
N ILE A 169 1.60 -2.23 -0.67
CA ILE A 169 1.48 -0.83 -1.01
C ILE A 169 2.20 -0.07 0.10
N HIS A 170 3.46 0.25 -0.15
CA HIS A 170 4.20 1.21 0.65
C HIS A 170 4.22 2.53 -0.11
N ILE A 171 3.75 3.53 0.54
CA ILE A 171 3.91 4.92 0.15
C ILE A 171 5.02 5.55 0.98
#